data_893f7adec02d894edddabc6192012c11
#
_entry.id   893f7adec02d894edddabc6192012c11
#
_cell.length_a   1.000
_cell.length_b   1.000
_cell.length_c   1.000
_cell.angle_alpha   90.00
_cell.angle_beta   90.00
_cell.angle_gamma   90.00
#
_symmetry.space_group_name_H-M   'P 1'
#
loop_
_entity.id
_entity.type
_entity.pdbx_description
1 polymer ?
#
loop_
_entity_poly.entity_id
_entity_poly.type
_entity_poly.pdbx_seq_one_letter_code
_entity_poly.pdbx_strand_id
1 'polypeptide(L)'
;LIANEQVPEGDKLPSLIKMDQVLNSNSPLTAIKSISYGQSMLAVRLAQARGYTDGVYLNQNGDVVETGSANIVILKNEKFITPSLESGCLPGITRQILIKHFGISEELFSWDEMLESDAVFLCSSIRLLIPVSKVEGKLFEKNPLGEKLIGDLNQIIRSKIEL
;
A
#
# COMPACT_ATOMS: atom_id res chain seq x y z
N LEU A 1 -8.29 -15.70 -15.52
CA LEU A 1 -6.99 -15.86 -16.19
C LEU A 1 -5.89 -14.96 -15.62
N ILE A 2 -5.80 -14.74 -14.27
CA ILE A 2 -4.76 -13.86 -13.68
C ILE A 2 -4.23 -14.42 -12.35
N ALA A 3 -4.59 -15.64 -11.96
CA ALA A 3 -4.29 -16.11 -10.60
C ALA A 3 -3.03 -17.00 -10.47
N ASN A 4 -2.12 -17.00 -11.44
CA ASN A 4 -0.97 -17.93 -11.39
C ASN A 4 0.38 -17.33 -11.73
N GLU A 5 0.54 -16.01 -11.70
CA GLU A 5 1.88 -15.46 -11.59
C GLU A 5 2.22 -15.38 -10.09
N GLN A 6 2.86 -16.44 -9.62
CA GLN A 6 3.72 -16.37 -8.45
C GLN A 6 4.57 -15.11 -8.62
N VAL A 7 4.63 -14.27 -7.58
CA VAL A 7 5.68 -13.24 -7.49
C VAL A 7 6.98 -13.94 -7.90
N PRO A 8 7.66 -13.52 -8.98
CA PRO A 8 8.84 -14.21 -9.45
C PRO A 8 9.80 -14.37 -8.27
N GLU A 9 10.29 -15.59 -8.06
CA GLU A 9 11.31 -15.89 -7.08
C GLU A 9 12.58 -15.14 -7.50
N GLY A 10 12.78 -13.93 -6.92
CA GLY A 10 13.86 -13.02 -7.29
C GLY A 10 13.48 -11.53 -7.28
N ASP A 11 12.20 -11.16 -7.27
CA ASP A 11 11.81 -9.76 -7.12
C ASP A 11 12.04 -9.33 -5.67
N LYS A 12 12.99 -8.42 -5.51
CA LYS A 12 13.25 -7.77 -4.21
C LYS A 12 11.94 -7.17 -3.70
N LEU A 13 11.61 -7.46 -2.45
CA LEU A 13 10.47 -6.84 -1.76
C LEU A 13 10.50 -5.31 -1.94
N PRO A 14 9.34 -4.66 -2.05
CA PRO A 14 9.26 -3.22 -2.26
C PRO A 14 10.07 -2.43 -1.23
N SER A 15 10.67 -1.36 -1.70
CA SER A 15 11.29 -0.32 -0.89
C SER A 15 10.66 1.03 -1.22
N LEU A 16 10.36 1.82 -0.20
CA LEU A 16 9.58 3.05 -0.32
C LEU A 16 10.37 4.27 0.12
N ILE A 17 10.06 5.41 -0.51
CA ILE A 17 10.60 6.72 -0.15
C ILE A 17 9.47 7.75 -0.13
N LYS A 18 9.57 8.72 0.78
CA LYS A 18 8.64 9.85 0.80
C LYS A 18 8.80 10.73 -0.43
N MET A 19 7.67 11.13 -1.00
CA MET A 19 7.65 12.09 -2.11
C MET A 19 7.64 13.52 -1.57
N ASP A 20 8.36 14.41 -2.26
CA ASP A 20 8.33 15.84 -1.96
C ASP A 20 7.02 16.50 -2.41
N GLN A 21 6.34 15.89 -3.39
CA GLN A 21 5.05 16.35 -3.91
C GLN A 21 3.92 15.91 -2.98
N VAL A 22 3.00 16.83 -2.71
CA VAL A 22 1.84 16.62 -1.84
C VAL A 22 0.59 16.38 -2.68
N LEU A 23 -0.23 15.41 -2.27
CA LEU A 23 -1.56 15.20 -2.83
C LEU A 23 -2.57 16.15 -2.16
N ASN A 24 -3.42 16.77 -2.97
CA ASN A 24 -4.53 17.55 -2.42
C ASN A 24 -5.74 16.64 -2.19
N SER A 25 -5.98 16.25 -0.94
CA SER A 25 -7.11 15.37 -0.58
C SER A 25 -8.48 15.99 -0.85
N ASN A 26 -8.56 17.33 -1.03
CA ASN A 26 -9.79 18.03 -1.39
C ASN A 26 -10.01 18.16 -2.91
N SER A 27 -9.12 17.61 -3.72
CA SER A 27 -9.28 17.62 -5.17
C SER A 27 -10.48 16.77 -5.60
N PRO A 28 -11.35 17.24 -6.50
CA PRO A 28 -12.44 16.42 -7.04
C PRO A 28 -11.94 15.21 -7.86
N LEU A 29 -10.65 15.17 -8.21
CA LEU A 29 -10.02 14.03 -8.88
C LEU A 29 -9.45 12.99 -7.91
N THR A 30 -9.45 13.30 -6.62
CA THR A 30 -9.06 12.39 -5.55
C THR A 30 -10.01 11.20 -5.51
N ALA A 31 -9.51 10.02 -5.17
CA ALA A 31 -10.25 8.76 -5.16
C ALA A 31 -10.78 8.27 -6.53
N ILE A 32 -10.47 8.98 -7.63
CA ILE A 32 -10.85 8.55 -8.98
C ILE A 32 -9.69 7.80 -9.64
N LYS A 33 -9.93 6.54 -10.01
CA LYS A 33 -8.97 5.79 -10.83
C LYS A 33 -9.02 6.27 -12.27
N SER A 34 -8.13 7.23 -12.57
CA SER A 34 -8.02 7.85 -13.90
C SER A 34 -7.01 7.12 -14.79
N ILE A 35 -7.17 7.20 -16.11
CA ILE A 35 -6.14 6.84 -17.09
C ILE A 35 -5.01 7.87 -17.16
N SER A 36 -5.17 9.04 -16.55
CA SER A 36 -4.12 10.07 -16.41
C SER A 36 -3.13 9.64 -15.32
N TYR A 37 -2.26 8.69 -15.66
CA TYR A 37 -1.29 8.09 -14.73
C TYR A 37 -0.02 8.94 -14.50
N GLY A 38 0.02 10.17 -14.97
CA GLY A 38 1.22 11.02 -14.91
C GLY A 38 1.78 11.17 -13.49
N GLN A 39 0.92 11.43 -12.51
CA GLN A 39 1.33 11.60 -11.11
C GLN A 39 1.83 10.29 -10.50
N SER A 40 1.12 9.19 -10.70
CA SER A 40 1.52 7.85 -10.24
C SER A 40 2.87 7.43 -10.84
N MET A 41 3.06 7.62 -12.14
CA MET A 41 4.31 7.31 -12.81
C MET A 41 5.47 8.21 -12.37
N LEU A 42 5.18 9.46 -12.01
CA LEU A 42 6.19 10.37 -11.46
C LEU A 42 6.74 9.84 -10.14
N ALA A 43 5.86 9.41 -9.21
CA ALA A 43 6.30 8.82 -7.94
C ALA A 43 7.22 7.63 -8.15
N VAL A 44 6.81 6.67 -9.00
CA VAL A 44 7.62 5.49 -9.30
C VAL A 44 8.98 5.88 -9.89
N ARG A 45 9.02 6.77 -10.89
CA ARG A 45 10.28 7.19 -11.53
C ARG A 45 11.22 7.93 -10.60
N LEU A 46 10.69 8.84 -9.78
CA LEU A 46 11.52 9.59 -8.82
C LEU A 46 12.04 8.67 -7.70
N ALA A 47 11.24 7.71 -7.25
CA ALA A 47 11.67 6.69 -6.31
C ALA A 47 12.79 5.82 -6.91
N GLN A 48 12.62 5.33 -8.14
CA GLN A 48 13.62 4.52 -8.84
C GLN A 48 14.94 5.27 -9.05
N ALA A 49 14.89 6.56 -9.39
CA ALA A 49 16.08 7.39 -9.50
C ALA A 49 16.87 7.53 -8.17
N ARG A 50 16.20 7.30 -7.03
CA ARG A 50 16.78 7.30 -5.68
C ARG A 50 17.07 5.89 -5.14
N GLY A 51 16.91 4.83 -5.95
CA GLY A 51 17.17 3.43 -5.57
C GLY A 51 16.05 2.75 -4.78
N TYR A 52 14.83 3.26 -4.87
CA TYR A 52 13.62 2.70 -4.26
C TYR A 52 12.66 2.19 -5.34
N THR A 53 11.68 1.37 -4.96
CA THR A 53 10.73 0.80 -5.93
C THR A 53 9.51 1.70 -6.18
N ASP A 54 9.06 2.44 -5.17
CA ASP A 54 7.89 3.32 -5.28
C ASP A 54 7.97 4.50 -4.29
N GLY A 55 7.20 5.54 -4.57
CA GLY A 55 7.12 6.75 -3.76
C GLY A 55 5.80 6.84 -2.98
N VAL A 56 5.88 7.21 -1.70
CA VAL A 56 4.72 7.44 -0.84
C VAL A 56 4.33 8.91 -0.89
N TYR A 57 3.08 9.17 -1.20
CA TYR A 57 2.50 10.49 -1.12
C TYR A 57 1.92 10.78 0.26
N LEU A 58 2.13 12.02 0.71
CA LEU A 58 1.39 12.61 1.83
C LEU A 58 0.37 13.62 1.28
N ASN A 59 -0.69 13.88 2.05
CA ASN A 59 -1.60 14.97 1.75
C ASN A 59 -1.09 16.31 2.33
N GLN A 60 -1.85 17.38 2.11
CA GLN A 60 -1.52 18.73 2.59
C GLN A 60 -1.49 18.85 4.12
N ASN A 61 -2.04 17.88 4.85
CA ASN A 61 -2.04 17.83 6.31
C ASN A 61 -0.86 17.00 6.87
N GLY A 62 -0.10 16.33 6.00
CA GLY A 62 1.00 15.45 6.38
C GLY A 62 0.59 13.99 6.62
N ASP A 63 -0.67 13.64 6.35
CA ASP A 63 -1.14 12.25 6.47
C ASP A 63 -0.65 11.42 5.29
N VAL A 64 -0.33 10.16 5.55
CA VAL A 64 0.00 9.16 4.53
C VAL A 64 -1.23 8.89 3.67
N VAL A 65 -1.05 8.87 2.35
CA VAL A 65 -2.11 8.63 1.38
C VAL A 65 -1.98 7.24 0.76
N GLU A 66 -1.09 7.10 -0.18
CA GLU A 66 -0.82 5.86 -0.93
C GLU A 66 0.52 5.97 -1.65
N THR A 67 0.94 4.92 -2.35
CA THR A 67 2.08 5.01 -3.25
C THR A 67 1.65 5.36 -4.69
N GLY A 68 2.61 5.52 -5.59
CA GLY A 68 2.32 5.71 -7.01
C GLY A 68 1.55 4.53 -7.64
N SER A 69 1.59 3.32 -7.04
CA SER A 69 1.02 2.12 -7.66
C SER A 69 0.10 1.28 -6.76
N ALA A 70 0.00 1.58 -5.45
CA ALA A 70 -0.72 0.74 -4.49
C ALA A 70 -1.21 1.52 -3.26
N ASN A 71 -2.27 1.03 -2.62
CA ASN A 71 -2.64 1.47 -1.29
C ASN A 71 -1.64 0.92 -0.24
N ILE A 72 -1.60 1.56 0.93
CA ILE A 72 -0.73 1.22 2.04
C ILE A 72 -1.56 0.56 3.16
N VAL A 73 -0.96 -0.42 3.82
CA VAL A 73 -1.43 -0.99 5.09
C VAL A 73 -0.24 -1.02 6.03
N ILE A 74 -0.44 -0.60 7.27
CA ILE A 74 0.57 -0.73 8.33
C ILE A 74 0.07 -1.70 9.40
N LEU A 75 1.00 -2.34 10.09
CA LEU A 75 0.74 -3.07 11.33
C LEU A 75 1.33 -2.27 12.49
N LYS A 76 0.52 -1.92 13.47
CA LYS A 76 0.94 -1.18 14.66
C LYS A 76 0.20 -1.72 15.88
N ASN A 77 0.92 -2.17 16.91
CA ASN A 77 0.33 -2.73 18.12
C ASN A 77 -0.68 -3.85 17.82
N GLU A 78 -0.29 -4.80 16.98
CA GLU A 78 -1.12 -5.94 16.54
C GLU A 78 -2.39 -5.57 15.73
N LYS A 79 -2.57 -4.30 15.36
CA LYS A 79 -3.68 -3.84 14.53
C LYS A 79 -3.21 -3.48 13.15
N PHE A 80 -3.96 -3.94 12.15
CA PHE A 80 -3.76 -3.49 10.77
C PHE A 80 -4.56 -2.22 10.51
N ILE A 81 -3.92 -1.23 9.91
CA ILE A 81 -4.47 0.09 9.64
C ILE A 81 -4.17 0.46 8.20
N THR A 82 -5.11 1.05 7.50
CA THR A 82 -4.93 1.63 6.17
C THR A 82 -5.38 3.09 6.20
N PRO A 83 -4.77 3.98 5.39
CA PRO A 83 -5.24 5.36 5.31
C PRO A 83 -6.74 5.45 5.04
N SER A 84 -7.47 6.27 5.79
CA SER A 84 -8.87 6.54 5.53
C SER A 84 -9.05 7.27 4.19
N LEU A 85 -10.25 7.23 3.61
CA LEU A 85 -10.51 7.94 2.36
C LEU A 85 -10.36 9.47 2.49
N GLU A 86 -10.45 10.00 3.70
CA GLU A 86 -10.19 11.42 4.00
C GLU A 86 -8.74 11.82 3.70
N SER A 87 -7.80 10.87 3.72
CA SER A 87 -6.42 11.12 3.31
C SER A 87 -6.31 11.51 1.84
N GLY A 88 -7.26 11.08 1.01
CA GLY A 88 -7.27 11.22 -0.43
C GLY A 88 -6.83 9.95 -1.18
N CYS A 89 -6.67 8.82 -0.50
CA CYS A 89 -6.27 7.58 -1.15
C CYS A 89 -7.38 6.99 -2.04
N LEU A 90 -6.96 6.20 -3.03
CA LEU A 90 -7.89 5.48 -3.90
C LEU A 90 -8.66 4.43 -3.07
N PRO A 91 -10.01 4.28 -3.25
CA PRO A 91 -10.79 3.18 -2.67
C PRO A 91 -10.52 1.87 -3.42
N GLY A 92 -9.29 1.33 -3.24
CA GLY A 92 -8.82 0.15 -3.97
C GLY A 92 -9.64 -1.11 -3.63
N ILE A 93 -9.85 -1.99 -4.62
CA ILE A 93 -10.63 -3.22 -4.47
C ILE A 93 -10.01 -4.12 -3.40
N THR A 94 -8.69 -4.36 -3.46
CA THR A 94 -8.00 -5.18 -2.47
C THR A 94 -8.08 -4.55 -1.07
N ARG A 95 -7.92 -3.22 -0.97
CA ARG A 95 -8.12 -2.48 0.27
C ARG A 95 -9.52 -2.72 0.86
N GLN A 96 -10.58 -2.65 0.04
CA GLN A 96 -11.96 -2.92 0.49
C GLN A 96 -12.16 -4.37 0.97
N ILE A 97 -11.55 -5.34 0.29
CA ILE A 97 -11.58 -6.75 0.71
C ILE A 97 -10.93 -6.90 2.09
N LEU A 98 -9.77 -6.27 2.29
CA LEU A 98 -9.05 -6.31 3.56
C LEU A 98 -9.87 -5.70 4.70
N ILE A 99 -10.49 -4.56 4.52
CA ILE A 99 -11.38 -3.92 5.50
C ILE A 99 -12.56 -4.84 5.83
N LYS A 100 -13.27 -5.31 4.80
CA LYS A 100 -14.51 -6.07 4.95
C LYS A 100 -14.31 -7.43 5.61
N HIS A 101 -13.25 -8.15 5.24
CA HIS A 101 -13.06 -9.55 5.64
C HIS A 101 -12.07 -9.74 6.78
N PHE A 102 -11.19 -8.77 7.02
CA PHE A 102 -10.14 -8.88 8.05
C PHE A 102 -10.22 -7.78 9.11
N GLY A 103 -11.21 -6.89 9.01
CA GLY A 103 -11.44 -5.84 10.02
C GLY A 103 -10.30 -4.83 10.12
N ILE A 104 -9.61 -4.57 9.00
CA ILE A 104 -8.56 -3.54 8.97
C ILE A 104 -9.19 -2.18 9.22
N SER A 105 -8.63 -1.41 10.16
CA SER A 105 -9.11 -0.07 10.51
C SER A 105 -8.74 0.94 9.43
N GLU A 106 -9.64 1.91 9.21
CA GLU A 106 -9.38 3.08 8.37
C GLU A 106 -9.07 4.26 9.29
N GLU A 107 -7.83 4.75 9.24
CA GLU A 107 -7.37 5.83 10.12
C GLU A 107 -6.48 6.80 9.34
N LEU A 108 -6.38 8.05 9.78
CA LEU A 108 -5.33 8.97 9.36
C LEU A 108 -4.10 8.69 10.21
N PHE A 109 -2.93 8.64 9.59
CA PHE A 109 -1.67 8.52 10.29
C PHE A 109 -0.57 9.26 9.53
N SER A 110 0.39 9.75 10.30
CA SER A 110 1.52 10.53 9.80
C SER A 110 2.62 9.64 9.20
N TRP A 111 3.57 10.28 8.53
CA TRP A 111 4.79 9.63 8.06
C TRP A 111 5.59 8.98 9.20
N ASP A 112 5.72 9.67 10.33
CA ASP A 112 6.49 9.17 11.47
C ASP A 112 5.80 7.94 12.08
N GLU A 113 4.47 7.93 12.19
CA GLU A 113 3.72 6.76 12.64
C GLU A 113 3.87 5.56 11.70
N MET A 114 3.94 5.80 10.38
CA MET A 114 4.26 4.73 9.43
C MET A 114 5.68 4.21 9.65
N LEU A 115 6.65 5.07 9.89
CA LEU A 115 8.02 4.65 10.22
C LEU A 115 8.08 3.88 11.55
N GLU A 116 7.31 4.24 12.55
CA GLU A 116 7.26 3.57 13.85
C GLU A 116 6.48 2.24 13.85
N SER A 117 5.77 1.93 12.78
CA SER A 117 4.98 0.70 12.70
C SER A 117 5.83 -0.57 12.73
N ASP A 118 5.22 -1.70 13.09
CA ASP A 118 5.84 -3.03 13.18
C ASP A 118 6.08 -3.63 11.79
N ALA A 119 5.21 -3.32 10.82
CA ALA A 119 5.33 -3.74 9.43
C ALA A 119 4.54 -2.81 8.50
N VAL A 120 4.98 -2.75 7.24
CA VAL A 120 4.33 -2.01 6.16
C VAL A 120 4.05 -2.95 5.01
N PHE A 121 2.89 -2.79 4.38
CA PHE A 121 2.45 -3.58 3.24
C PHE A 121 1.90 -2.67 2.15
N LEU A 122 2.00 -3.14 0.91
CA LEU A 122 1.31 -2.57 -0.25
C LEU A 122 0.18 -3.49 -0.69
N CYS A 123 -0.99 -2.93 -1.04
CA CYS A 123 -2.07 -3.72 -1.59
C CYS A 123 -2.60 -3.14 -2.90
N SER A 124 -2.81 -4.01 -3.88
CA SER A 124 -3.36 -3.69 -5.19
C SER A 124 -4.04 -4.91 -5.80
N SER A 125 -4.86 -4.72 -6.84
CA SER A 125 -5.54 -5.83 -7.53
C SER A 125 -4.59 -6.79 -8.25
N ILE A 126 -3.36 -6.36 -8.56
CA ILE A 126 -2.36 -7.18 -9.27
C ILE A 126 -1.52 -8.00 -8.29
N ARG A 127 -1.05 -7.36 -7.21
CA ARG A 127 -0.10 -7.96 -6.27
C ARG A 127 -0.78 -8.48 -5.00
N LEU A 128 -2.09 -8.27 -4.86
CA LEU A 128 -2.86 -8.51 -3.65
C LEU A 128 -2.27 -7.77 -2.45
N LEU A 129 -1.66 -8.47 -1.51
CA LEU A 129 -0.98 -7.88 -0.36
C LEU A 129 0.46 -8.37 -0.32
N ILE A 130 1.42 -7.45 -0.32
CA ILE A 130 2.85 -7.77 -0.26
C ILE A 130 3.56 -6.96 0.83
N PRO A 131 4.52 -7.55 1.55
CA PRO A 131 5.28 -6.82 2.56
C PRO A 131 6.27 -5.86 1.91
N VAL A 132 6.57 -4.78 2.61
CA VAL A 132 7.61 -3.80 2.27
C VAL A 132 8.86 -4.13 3.07
N SER A 133 10.01 -4.16 2.42
CA SER A 133 11.29 -4.47 3.09
C SER A 133 11.98 -3.24 3.68
N LYS A 134 11.69 -2.04 3.15
CA LYS A 134 12.42 -0.82 3.51
C LYS A 134 11.59 0.43 3.27
N VAL A 135 11.61 1.37 4.20
CA VAL A 135 11.04 2.71 4.04
C VAL A 135 12.10 3.73 4.49
N GLU A 136 12.56 4.58 3.57
CA GLU A 136 13.58 5.64 3.83
C GLU A 136 14.78 5.20 4.67
N GLY A 137 15.32 4.01 4.39
CA GLY A 137 16.47 3.48 5.13
C GLY A 137 16.10 2.58 6.31
N LYS A 138 14.92 2.73 6.93
CA LYS A 138 14.43 1.78 7.92
C LYS A 138 14.07 0.45 7.28
N LEU A 139 14.65 -0.63 7.79
CA LEU A 139 14.33 -1.99 7.37
C LEU A 139 13.13 -2.52 8.16
N PHE A 140 12.29 -3.27 7.47
CA PHE A 140 11.16 -4.00 8.06
C PHE A 140 11.40 -5.49 7.87
N GLU A 141 11.38 -6.21 8.96
CA GLU A 141 11.50 -7.67 8.95
C GLU A 141 10.15 -8.34 8.65
N LYS A 142 10.20 -9.63 8.33
CA LYS A 142 8.99 -10.41 8.18
C LYS A 142 8.23 -10.47 9.50
N ASN A 143 6.93 -10.22 9.42
CA ASN A 143 6.05 -10.23 10.57
C ASN A 143 5.05 -11.39 10.48
N PRO A 144 4.95 -12.27 11.50
CA PRO A 144 4.09 -13.45 11.45
C PRO A 144 2.59 -13.13 11.25
N LEU A 145 2.09 -12.02 11.83
CA LEU A 145 0.70 -11.59 11.62
C LEU A 145 0.49 -11.14 10.17
N GLY A 146 1.48 -10.46 9.59
CA GLY A 146 1.45 -10.07 8.19
C GLY A 146 1.48 -11.28 7.24
N GLU A 147 2.33 -12.25 7.49
CA GLU A 147 2.38 -13.49 6.70
C GLU A 147 1.06 -14.26 6.77
N LYS A 148 0.44 -14.33 7.95
CA LYS A 148 -0.89 -14.92 8.13
C LYS A 148 -1.94 -14.16 7.31
N LEU A 149 -2.00 -12.84 7.41
CA LEU A 149 -2.95 -12.01 6.65
C LEU A 149 -2.82 -12.22 5.14
N ILE A 150 -1.59 -12.29 4.63
CA ILE A 150 -1.31 -12.56 3.22
C ILE A 150 -1.84 -13.95 2.82
N GLY A 151 -1.58 -14.97 3.63
CA GLY A 151 -2.08 -16.34 3.40
C GLY A 151 -3.60 -16.42 3.36
N ASP A 152 -4.26 -15.82 4.35
CA ASP A 152 -5.72 -15.81 4.48
C ASP A 152 -6.38 -15.02 3.32
N LEU A 153 -5.81 -13.88 2.91
CA LEU A 153 -6.28 -13.13 1.75
C LEU A 153 -6.19 -13.96 0.46
N ASN A 154 -5.05 -14.61 0.23
CA ASN A 154 -4.85 -15.45 -0.94
C ASN A 154 -5.87 -16.60 -0.99
N GLN A 155 -6.20 -17.21 0.15
CA GLN A 155 -7.20 -18.25 0.25
C GLN A 155 -8.61 -17.74 -0.12
N ILE A 156 -9.01 -16.57 0.39
CA ILE A 156 -10.31 -15.97 0.04
C ILE A 156 -10.40 -15.65 -1.44
N ILE A 157 -9.34 -15.10 -2.03
CA ILE A 157 -9.35 -14.76 -3.45
C ILE A 157 -9.46 -16.01 -4.33
N ARG A 158 -8.69 -17.07 -4.01
CA ARG A 158 -8.74 -18.35 -4.74
C ARG A 158 -10.14 -18.98 -4.66
N SER A 159 -10.73 -19.06 -3.48
CA SER A 159 -12.07 -19.65 -3.29
C SER A 159 -13.19 -18.93 -4.06
N LYS A 160 -12.98 -17.67 -4.46
CA LYS A 160 -13.95 -16.89 -5.25
C LYS A 160 -13.72 -16.95 -6.76
N ILE A 161 -12.56 -17.44 -7.20
CA ILE A 161 -12.20 -17.56 -8.63
C ILE A 161 -12.54 -18.96 -9.15
N GLU A 162 -12.61 -19.98 -8.29
CA GLU A 162 -12.98 -21.36 -8.65
C GLU A 162 -14.49 -21.59 -8.82
N LEU A 163 -15.30 -20.52 -8.83
CA LEU A 163 -16.72 -20.48 -9.17
C LEU A 163 -16.94 -19.89 -10.57
#